data_310e4bea65de46ec76fe2a134bef823f
#
_entry.id   310e4bea65de46ec76fe2a134bef823f
#
_cell.length_a   1.000
_cell.length_b   1.000
_cell.length_c   1.000
_cell.angle_alpha   90.00
_cell.angle_beta   90.00
_cell.angle_gamma   90.00
#
_symmetry.space_group_name_H-M   'P 1'
#
loop_
_entity.id
_entity.type
_entity.pdbx_description
1 polymer ?
#
loop_
_entity_poly.entity_id
_entity_poly.type
_entity_poly.pdbx_seq_one_letter_code
_entity_poly.pdbx_strand_id
1 'polypeptide(L)'
;MSINLVADVNDLKTNLEWGQPAFTIIDVRDRLNYNHSRITGAISIPLNDLEHRAQTCLHRERQIYIYGENDSQAAQAVRTLQFLGFTTVAELTGGLQAWKSINGATEGTVG
;
A
#
# COMPACT_ATOMS: atom_id res chain seq x y z
N MET A 1 -23.08 -3.28 3.68
CA MET A 1 -21.99 -4.20 3.86
C MET A 1 -20.74 -3.50 4.30
N SER A 2 -20.06 -4.06 5.24
CA SER A 2 -18.86 -3.46 5.76
C SER A 2 -17.65 -3.96 4.96
N ILE A 3 -16.84 -3.03 4.50
CA ILE A 3 -15.59 -3.36 3.81
C ILE A 3 -14.46 -3.06 4.78
N ASN A 4 -13.55 -4.00 4.91
CA ASN A 4 -12.40 -3.81 5.77
C ASN A 4 -11.41 -2.89 5.07
N LEU A 5 -11.35 -1.64 5.51
CA LEU A 5 -10.50 -0.62 4.90
C LEU A 5 -9.13 -0.50 5.56
N VAL A 6 -8.89 -1.33 6.55
CA VAL A 6 -7.65 -1.30 7.31
C VAL A 6 -7.10 -2.72 7.35
N ALA A 7 -5.82 -2.86 7.10
CA ALA A 7 -5.15 -4.15 7.14
C ALA A 7 -3.95 -4.10 8.10
N ASP A 8 -3.68 -5.24 8.72
CA ASP A 8 -2.53 -5.40 9.61
C ASP A 8 -1.35 -5.93 8.80
N VAL A 9 -0.14 -5.49 9.13
CA VAL A 9 1.06 -5.95 8.42
C VAL A 9 1.26 -7.47 8.53
N ASN A 10 0.77 -8.09 9.60
CA ASN A 10 0.84 -9.54 9.72
C ASN A 10 -0.03 -10.24 8.68
N ASP A 11 -1.18 -9.66 8.35
CA ASP A 11 -2.04 -10.22 7.32
C ASP A 11 -1.35 -10.17 5.96
N LEU A 12 -0.69 -9.05 5.67
CA LEU A 12 0.05 -8.92 4.42
C LEU A 12 1.18 -9.94 4.35
N LYS A 13 1.92 -10.09 5.44
CA LYS A 13 3.04 -11.05 5.47
C LYS A 13 2.54 -12.47 5.27
N THR A 14 1.43 -12.83 5.89
CA THR A 14 0.81 -14.15 5.72
C THR A 14 0.41 -14.37 4.28
N ASN A 15 -0.21 -13.38 3.65
CA ASN A 15 -0.63 -13.50 2.26
C ASN A 15 0.55 -13.71 1.32
N LEU A 16 1.66 -13.03 1.59
CA LEU A 16 2.89 -13.22 0.81
C LEU A 16 3.45 -14.63 0.97
N GLU A 17 3.48 -15.12 2.21
CA GLU A 17 4.04 -16.44 2.50
C GLU A 17 3.23 -17.58 1.92
N TRP A 18 1.90 -17.40 1.86
CA TRP A 18 1.01 -18.46 1.38
C TRP A 18 0.72 -18.35 -0.11
N GLY A 19 1.34 -17.38 -0.81
CA GLY A 19 1.17 -17.25 -2.25
C GLY A 19 -0.26 -16.93 -2.65
N GLN A 20 -0.92 -16.06 -1.89
CA GLN A 20 -2.29 -15.66 -2.16
C GLN A 20 -2.42 -15.02 -3.56
N PRO A 21 -3.65 -14.94 -4.09
CA PRO A 21 -3.86 -14.29 -5.38
C PRO A 21 -3.22 -12.92 -5.45
N ALA A 22 -2.88 -12.51 -6.65
CA ALA A 22 -2.15 -11.26 -6.88
C ALA A 22 -2.80 -10.09 -6.17
N PHE A 23 -1.98 -9.27 -5.54
CA PHE A 23 -2.41 -8.03 -4.93
C PHE A 23 -1.38 -6.96 -5.23
N THR A 24 -1.75 -5.71 -4.94
CA THR A 24 -0.88 -4.57 -5.21
C THR A 24 -0.58 -3.86 -3.90
N ILE A 25 0.66 -3.47 -3.71
CA ILE A 25 1.08 -2.64 -2.57
C ILE A 25 1.49 -1.29 -3.13
N ILE A 26 0.89 -0.22 -2.62
CA ILE A 26 1.18 1.14 -3.10
C ILE A 26 1.81 1.96 -1.98
N ASP A 27 2.93 2.59 -2.29
CA ASP A 27 3.61 3.53 -1.42
C ASP A 27 3.26 4.94 -1.93
N VAL A 28 2.54 5.72 -1.12
CA VAL A 28 2.10 7.06 -1.54
C VAL A 28 2.99 8.16 -0.99
N ARG A 29 4.15 7.80 -0.43
CA ARG A 29 5.14 8.77 0.04
C ARG A 29 5.86 9.39 -1.15
N ASP A 30 6.69 10.41 -0.88
CA ASP A 30 7.55 10.99 -1.91
C ASP A 30 8.48 9.94 -2.50
N ARG A 31 8.84 10.13 -3.76
CA ARG A 31 9.72 9.21 -4.46
C ARG A 31 11.06 9.04 -3.74
N LEU A 32 11.57 10.09 -3.11
CA LEU A 32 12.83 10.00 -2.37
C LEU A 32 12.73 9.00 -1.22
N ASN A 33 11.64 9.06 -0.46
CA ASN A 33 11.42 8.13 0.64
C ASN A 33 11.24 6.71 0.12
N TYR A 34 10.50 6.56 -0.95
CA TYR A 34 10.32 5.26 -1.62
C TYR A 34 11.66 4.67 -2.04
N ASN A 35 12.50 5.46 -2.68
CA ASN A 35 13.80 4.99 -3.16
C ASN A 35 14.71 4.59 -2.01
N HIS A 36 14.60 5.32 -0.89
CA HIS A 36 15.43 5.07 0.29
C HIS A 36 15.11 3.71 0.92
N SER A 37 13.84 3.43 1.16
CA SER A 37 13.41 2.16 1.77
C SER A 37 11.92 1.97 1.56
N ARG A 38 11.51 0.77 1.18
CA ARG A 38 10.11 0.45 0.90
C ARG A 38 9.82 -1.02 1.18
N ILE A 39 8.56 -1.34 1.31
CA ILE A 39 8.13 -2.75 1.36
C ILE A 39 8.48 -3.38 0.01
N THR A 40 9.08 -4.56 0.04
CA THR A 40 9.43 -5.28 -1.18
C THR A 40 8.20 -5.49 -2.05
N GLY A 41 8.31 -5.10 -3.31
CA GLY A 41 7.19 -5.23 -4.26
C GLY A 41 6.25 -4.05 -4.31
N ALA A 42 6.43 -3.05 -3.45
CA ALA A 42 5.58 -1.86 -3.47
C ALA A 42 5.88 -1.02 -4.70
N ILE A 43 4.82 -0.45 -5.28
CA ILE A 43 4.99 0.50 -6.37
C ILE A 43 4.82 1.92 -5.84
N SER A 44 5.55 2.85 -6.44
CA SER A 44 5.53 4.24 -6.02
C SER A 44 4.48 5.00 -6.79
N ILE A 45 3.48 5.50 -6.09
CA ILE A 45 2.51 6.44 -6.64
C ILE A 45 2.29 7.52 -5.59
N PRO A 46 3.07 8.60 -5.63
CA PRO A 46 2.91 9.67 -4.63
C PRO A 46 1.47 10.14 -4.55
N LEU A 47 1.04 10.52 -3.36
CA LEU A 47 -0.36 10.86 -3.12
C LEU A 47 -0.91 11.88 -4.12
N ASN A 48 -0.10 12.86 -4.49
CA ASN A 48 -0.53 13.89 -5.44
C ASN A 48 -0.80 13.34 -6.84
N ASP A 49 -0.21 12.22 -7.19
CA ASP A 49 -0.37 11.61 -8.51
C ASP A 49 -1.40 10.48 -8.52
N LEU A 50 -1.90 10.10 -7.35
CA LEU A 50 -2.70 8.89 -7.22
C LEU A 50 -3.98 8.93 -8.04
N GLU A 51 -4.71 10.02 -7.96
CA GLU A 51 -5.97 10.15 -8.67
C GLU A 51 -5.78 10.00 -10.17
N HIS A 52 -4.74 10.62 -10.69
CA HIS A 52 -4.46 10.60 -12.12
C HIS A 52 -3.97 9.24 -12.59
N ARG A 53 -3.05 8.64 -11.82
CA ARG A 53 -2.40 7.39 -12.26
C ARG A 53 -3.19 6.14 -11.97
N ALA A 54 -4.07 6.17 -10.97
CA ALA A 54 -4.81 4.98 -10.56
C ALA A 54 -5.61 4.37 -11.70
N GLN A 55 -6.24 5.20 -12.50
CA GLN A 55 -7.14 4.73 -13.55
C GLN A 55 -6.41 3.97 -14.66
N THR A 56 -5.14 4.28 -14.88
CA THR A 56 -4.35 3.65 -15.94
C THR A 56 -3.40 2.57 -15.42
N CYS A 57 -3.06 2.61 -14.13
CA CYS A 57 -2.04 1.73 -13.57
C CYS A 57 -2.57 0.63 -12.67
N LEU A 58 -3.80 0.75 -12.19
CA LEU A 58 -4.32 -0.17 -11.18
C LEU A 58 -5.52 -0.96 -11.68
N HIS A 59 -5.66 -2.15 -11.16
CA HIS A 59 -6.79 -3.04 -11.47
C HIS A 59 -7.80 -3.00 -10.33
N ARG A 60 -9.05 -2.65 -10.65
CA ARG A 60 -10.09 -2.50 -9.63
C ARG A 60 -10.44 -3.79 -8.90
N GLU A 61 -10.20 -4.92 -9.53
CA GLU A 61 -10.54 -6.23 -8.94
C GLU A 61 -9.48 -6.74 -7.97
N ARG A 62 -8.28 -6.16 -8.00
CA ARG A 62 -7.20 -6.63 -7.13
C ARG A 62 -7.35 -6.06 -5.73
N GLN A 63 -6.91 -6.86 -4.76
CA GLN A 63 -6.73 -6.34 -3.41
C GLN A 63 -5.57 -5.34 -3.45
N ILE A 64 -5.78 -4.15 -2.89
CA ILE A 64 -4.78 -3.09 -2.85
C ILE A 64 -4.50 -2.74 -1.40
N TYR A 65 -3.21 -2.74 -1.05
CA TYR A 65 -2.74 -2.28 0.27
C TYR A 65 -1.98 -0.99 0.05
N ILE A 66 -2.25 0.01 0.89
CA ILE A 66 -1.63 1.33 0.76
C ILE A 66 -0.96 1.71 2.06
N TYR A 67 0.25 2.26 1.98
CA TYR A 67 0.88 2.89 3.13
C TYR A 67 1.51 4.22 2.71
N GLY A 68 1.67 5.09 3.69
CA GLY A 68 2.23 6.42 3.47
C GLY A 68 3.19 6.79 4.59
N GLU A 69 3.43 8.09 4.73
CA GLU A 69 4.27 8.62 5.82
C GLU A 69 3.67 8.32 7.18
N ASN A 70 2.34 8.28 7.22
CA ASN A 70 1.57 7.98 8.42
C ASN A 70 0.22 7.43 7.99
N ASP A 71 -0.54 6.96 8.97
CA ASP A 71 -1.84 6.34 8.68
C ASP A 71 -2.84 7.35 8.11
N SER A 72 -2.72 8.62 8.47
CA SER A 72 -3.59 9.66 7.94
C SER A 72 -3.40 9.83 6.42
N GLN A 73 -2.16 9.82 5.96
CA GLN A 73 -1.88 9.90 4.53
C GLN A 73 -2.38 8.66 3.80
N ALA A 74 -2.19 7.49 4.40
CA ALA A 74 -2.67 6.25 3.82
C ALA A 74 -4.20 6.23 3.75
N ALA A 75 -4.87 6.69 4.79
CA ALA A 75 -6.33 6.78 4.81
C ALA A 75 -6.85 7.72 3.73
N GLN A 76 -6.17 8.83 3.50
CA GLN A 76 -6.54 9.76 2.44
C GLN A 76 -6.42 9.09 1.07
N ALA A 77 -5.37 8.30 0.87
CA ALA A 77 -5.19 7.57 -0.37
C ALA A 77 -6.30 6.54 -0.59
N VAL A 78 -6.70 5.83 0.49
CA VAL A 78 -7.81 4.88 0.41
C VAL A 78 -9.08 5.58 -0.04
N ARG A 79 -9.39 6.74 0.57
CA ARG A 79 -10.59 7.51 0.20
C ARG A 79 -10.55 7.94 -1.26
N THR A 80 -9.38 8.37 -1.74
CA THR A 80 -9.22 8.76 -3.14
C THR A 80 -9.56 7.59 -4.07
N LEU A 81 -9.03 6.41 -3.78
CA LEU A 81 -9.28 5.24 -4.62
C LEU A 81 -10.74 4.80 -4.55
N GLN A 82 -11.35 4.87 -3.36
CA GLN A 82 -12.77 4.55 -3.24
C GLN A 82 -13.63 5.48 -4.08
N PHE A 83 -13.29 6.76 -4.08
CA PHE A 83 -14.00 7.74 -4.89
C PHE A 83 -13.90 7.38 -6.38
N LEU A 84 -12.80 6.81 -6.80
CA LEU A 84 -12.56 6.39 -8.18
C LEU A 84 -13.16 5.03 -8.52
N GLY A 85 -13.82 4.39 -7.57
CA GLY A 85 -14.51 3.12 -7.82
C GLY A 85 -13.74 1.88 -7.43
N PHE A 86 -12.63 2.03 -6.71
CA PHE A 86 -11.88 0.88 -6.19
C PHE A 86 -12.52 0.43 -4.88
N THR A 87 -12.87 -0.85 -4.77
CA THR A 87 -13.62 -1.34 -3.61
C THR A 87 -12.81 -2.26 -2.69
N THR A 88 -11.70 -2.82 -3.16
CA THR A 88 -10.89 -3.74 -2.36
C THR A 88 -9.57 -3.07 -1.99
N VAL A 89 -9.67 -1.96 -1.27
CA VAL A 89 -8.54 -1.13 -0.89
C VAL A 89 -8.47 -1.05 0.63
N ALA A 90 -7.28 -1.22 1.20
CA ALA A 90 -7.09 -1.12 2.64
C ALA A 90 -5.81 -0.37 2.95
N GLU A 91 -5.84 0.51 3.98
CA GLU A 91 -4.62 1.10 4.48
C GLU A 91 -3.87 0.07 5.33
N LEU A 92 -2.55 0.04 5.18
CA LEU A 92 -1.71 -0.85 5.95
C LEU A 92 -1.28 -0.11 7.21
N THR A 93 -1.89 -0.46 8.33
CA THR A 93 -1.68 0.24 9.60
C THR A 93 -0.22 0.20 10.03
N GLY A 94 0.31 1.37 10.38
CA GLY A 94 1.69 1.50 10.80
C GLY A 94 2.70 1.49 9.66
N GLY A 95 2.25 1.20 8.44
CA GLY A 95 3.04 1.31 7.23
C GLY A 95 4.38 0.59 7.28
N LEU A 96 5.40 1.24 6.70
CA LEU A 96 6.73 0.65 6.61
C LEU A 96 7.33 0.35 7.99
N GLN A 97 7.07 1.20 8.96
CA GLN A 97 7.59 1.02 10.32
C GLN A 97 7.09 -0.27 10.94
N ALA A 98 5.78 -0.49 10.86
CA ALA A 98 5.17 -1.71 11.39
C ALA A 98 5.66 -2.95 10.62
N TRP A 99 5.80 -2.82 9.30
CA TRP A 99 6.31 -3.91 8.46
C TRP A 99 7.72 -4.31 8.90
N LYS A 100 8.59 -3.33 9.15
CA LYS A 100 9.94 -3.60 9.62
C LYS A 100 9.94 -4.26 10.99
N SER A 101 9.00 -3.90 11.85
CA SER A 101 8.95 -4.43 13.22
C SER A 101 8.64 -5.93 13.25
N ILE A 102 8.05 -6.47 12.21
CA ILE A 102 7.80 -7.92 12.10
C ILE A 102 8.75 -8.59 11.12
N ASN A 103 9.87 -7.93 10.83
CA ASN A 103 10.90 -8.44 9.92
C ASN A 103 10.40 -8.65 8.50
N GLY A 104 9.48 -7.83 8.06
CA GLY A 104 9.02 -7.86 6.67
C GLY A 104 10.14 -7.44 5.74
N ALA A 105 10.19 -8.05 4.56
CA ALA A 105 11.24 -7.78 3.59
C ALA A 105 11.12 -6.37 3.02
N THR A 106 12.26 -5.68 2.94
CA THR A 106 12.32 -4.33 2.36
C THR A 106 13.39 -4.27 1.30
N GLU A 107 13.30 -3.25 0.45
CA GLU A 107 14.33 -2.95 -0.53
C GLU A 107 14.51 -1.44 -0.62
N GLY A 108 15.59 -1.00 -1.24
CA GLY A 108 15.89 0.41 -1.36
C GLY A 108 17.39 0.64 -1.49
N THR A 109 17.77 1.92 -1.59
CA THR A 109 19.19 2.31 -1.75
C THR A 109 19.95 2.27 -0.44
N VAL A 110 19.24 2.26 0.68
CA VAL A 110 19.86 2.16 2.00
C VAL A 110 19.35 0.86 2.61
N GLY A 111 20.22 -0.09 2.70
CA GLY A 111 19.91 -1.41 3.19
C GLY A 111 19.49 -1.46 4.64
#